data_1b10698128bf6895ba6770c78fdc6d4f
#
_entry.id   1b10698128bf6895ba6770c78fdc6d4f
#
_cell.length_a   1.000
_cell.length_b   1.000
_cell.length_c   1.000
_cell.angle_alpha   90.00
_cell.angle_beta   90.00
_cell.angle_gamma   90.00
#
_symmetry.space_group_name_H-M   'P 1'
#
loop_
_entity.id
_entity.type
_entity.pdbx_description
1 polymer ?
#
loop_
_entity_poly.entity_id
_entity_poly.type
_entity_poly.pdbx_seq_one_letter_code
_entity_poly.pdbx_strand_id
1 'polypeptide(L)'
;MIAPQILNIIFFIALGLLGAYAHWFKKFWVDHTTKSTIAEYILGDFHTTLYALGSIAFSELGLSAANPDITMTAIISAVTVGYMFDSSINKAPDA
;
A
#
# COMPACT_ATOMS: atom_id res chain seq x y z
N MET A 1 21.96 2.91 15.32
CA MET A 1 20.60 2.88 15.90
C MET A 1 19.69 3.81 15.13
N ILE A 2 18.50 3.34 14.78
CA ILE A 2 17.55 4.11 13.99
C ILE A 2 16.71 4.97 14.93
N ALA A 3 16.50 6.26 14.58
CA ALA A 3 15.69 7.16 15.38
C ALA A 3 14.24 6.67 15.44
N PRO A 4 13.51 6.90 16.55
CA PRO A 4 12.12 6.46 16.68
C PRO A 4 11.21 7.00 15.57
N GLN A 5 11.45 8.22 15.10
CA GLN A 5 10.67 8.79 14.00
C GLN A 5 10.84 8.00 12.70
N ILE A 6 12.07 7.54 12.44
CA ILE A 6 12.35 6.75 11.23
C ILE A 6 11.68 5.39 11.33
N LEU A 7 11.72 4.75 12.50
CA LEU A 7 11.02 3.49 12.71
C LEU A 7 9.51 3.64 12.51
N ASN A 8 8.95 4.74 13.00
CA ASN A 8 7.53 5.02 12.84
C ASN A 8 7.17 5.17 11.35
N ILE A 9 7.97 5.91 10.58
CA ILE A 9 7.78 6.08 9.15
C ILE A 9 7.84 4.74 8.43
N ILE A 10 8.85 3.93 8.73
CA ILE A 10 9.01 2.61 8.12
C ILE A 10 7.80 1.74 8.43
N PHE A 11 7.32 1.77 9.66
CA PHE A 11 6.16 0.97 10.05
C PHE A 11 4.91 1.39 9.28
N PHE A 12 4.65 2.69 9.15
CA PHE A 12 3.48 3.15 8.39
C PHE A 12 3.59 2.82 6.92
N ILE A 13 4.76 2.94 6.32
CA ILE A 13 4.96 2.55 4.92
C ILE A 13 4.71 1.05 4.74
N ALA A 14 5.19 0.24 5.68
CA ALA A 14 4.95 -1.20 5.63
C ALA A 14 3.45 -1.53 5.69
N LEU A 15 2.69 -0.80 6.54
CA LEU A 15 1.24 -0.98 6.62
C LEU A 15 0.55 -0.57 5.31
N GLY A 16 1.03 0.50 4.68
CA GLY A 16 0.50 0.92 3.38
C GLY A 16 0.75 -0.13 2.31
N LEU A 17 1.93 -0.73 2.30
CA LEU A 17 2.25 -1.81 1.38
C LEU A 17 1.41 -3.05 1.64
N LEU A 18 1.11 -3.34 2.91
CA LEU A 18 0.21 -4.42 3.28
C LEU A 18 -1.20 -4.18 2.70
N GLY A 19 -1.66 -2.94 2.75
CA GLY A 19 -2.94 -2.56 2.15
C GLY A 19 -2.95 -2.78 0.64
N ALA A 20 -1.88 -2.40 -0.04
CA ALA A 20 -1.74 -2.62 -1.47
C ALA A 20 -1.72 -4.12 -1.80
N TYR A 21 -1.03 -4.91 -1.01
CA TYR A 21 -1.03 -6.36 -1.17
C TYR A 21 -2.44 -6.94 -0.98
N ALA A 22 -3.17 -6.44 0.00
CA ALA A 22 -4.55 -6.88 0.24
C ALA A 22 -5.45 -6.59 -0.96
N HIS A 23 -5.24 -5.47 -1.65
CA HIS A 23 -5.98 -5.16 -2.87
C HIS A 23 -5.71 -6.18 -3.96
N TRP A 24 -4.44 -6.54 -4.20
CA TRP A 24 -4.10 -7.57 -5.17
C TRP A 24 -4.70 -8.92 -4.76
N PHE A 25 -4.58 -9.27 -3.47
CA PHE A 25 -5.08 -10.54 -2.95
C PHE A 25 -6.59 -10.64 -3.18
N LYS A 26 -7.31 -9.55 -2.93
CA LYS A 26 -8.76 -9.53 -3.18
C LYS A 26 -9.07 -9.80 -4.64
N LYS A 27 -8.37 -9.14 -5.56
CA LYS A 27 -8.62 -9.32 -6.99
C LYS A 27 -8.29 -10.74 -7.44
N PHE A 28 -7.19 -11.29 -6.95
CA PHE A 28 -6.71 -12.60 -7.38
C PHE A 28 -7.51 -13.75 -6.75
N TRP A 29 -7.69 -13.70 -5.44
CA TRP A 29 -8.25 -14.83 -4.68
C TRP A 29 -9.74 -14.73 -4.45
N VAL A 30 -10.27 -13.55 -4.20
CA VAL A 30 -11.66 -13.38 -3.80
C VAL A 30 -12.54 -13.12 -5.03
N ASP A 31 -12.18 -12.11 -5.82
CA ASP A 31 -13.00 -11.68 -6.95
C ASP A 31 -12.67 -12.44 -8.24
N HIS A 32 -11.50 -13.06 -8.31
CA HIS A 32 -10.99 -13.71 -9.51
C HIS A 32 -11.00 -12.80 -10.73
N THR A 33 -10.77 -11.49 -10.50
CA THR A 33 -10.80 -10.49 -11.56
C THR A 33 -9.43 -10.26 -12.19
N THR A 34 -8.37 -10.83 -11.63
CA THR A 34 -7.05 -10.80 -12.24
C THR A 34 -6.45 -12.18 -12.24
N LYS A 35 -5.69 -12.49 -13.28
CA LYS A 35 -4.93 -13.75 -13.38
C LYS A 35 -3.45 -13.55 -13.10
N SER A 36 -3.03 -12.31 -12.88
CA SER A 36 -1.62 -12.00 -12.66
C SER A 36 -1.18 -12.44 -11.28
N THR A 37 -0.01 -13.07 -11.21
CA THR A 37 0.67 -13.30 -9.93
C THR A 37 1.06 -11.95 -9.34
N ILE A 38 1.48 -11.93 -8.06
CA ILE A 38 1.91 -10.67 -7.45
C ILE A 38 3.10 -10.07 -8.21
N ALA A 39 4.02 -10.88 -8.70
CA ALA A 39 5.15 -10.40 -9.48
C ALA A 39 4.69 -9.80 -10.81
N GLU A 40 3.80 -10.45 -11.52
CA GLU A 40 3.24 -9.92 -12.77
C GLU A 40 2.43 -8.66 -12.54
N TYR A 41 1.70 -8.59 -11.44
CA TYR A 41 0.92 -7.42 -11.07
C TYR A 41 1.82 -6.20 -10.85
N ILE A 42 2.94 -6.40 -10.15
CA ILE A 42 3.90 -5.33 -9.87
C ILE A 42 4.65 -4.93 -11.13
N LEU A 43 5.12 -5.89 -11.92
CA LEU A 43 6.00 -5.64 -13.05
C LEU A 43 5.26 -5.41 -14.37
N GLY A 44 4.00 -5.79 -14.46
CA GLY A 44 3.23 -5.69 -15.70
C GLY A 44 3.03 -4.27 -16.18
N ASP A 45 2.81 -3.33 -15.26
CA ASP A 45 2.78 -1.90 -15.55
C ASP A 45 3.63 -1.19 -14.50
N PHE A 46 4.93 -1.22 -14.73
CA PHE A 46 5.89 -0.76 -13.74
C PHE A 46 5.74 0.71 -13.42
N HIS A 47 5.41 1.54 -14.41
CA HIS A 47 5.22 2.97 -14.18
C HIS A 47 4.03 3.23 -13.27
N THR A 48 2.91 2.56 -13.51
CA THR A 48 1.73 2.69 -12.66
C THR A 48 2.02 2.18 -11.26
N THR A 49 2.73 1.07 -11.14
CA THR A 49 3.13 0.52 -9.84
C THR A 49 4.03 1.48 -9.07
N LEU A 50 5.02 2.09 -9.75
CA LEU A 50 5.89 3.08 -9.11
C LEU A 50 5.10 4.28 -8.63
N TYR A 51 4.15 4.75 -9.42
CA TYR A 51 3.31 5.88 -9.03
C TYR A 51 2.47 5.52 -7.81
N ALA A 52 1.88 4.34 -7.81
CA ALA A 52 1.08 3.87 -6.67
C ALA A 52 1.94 3.75 -5.41
N LEU A 53 3.11 3.13 -5.51
CA LEU A 53 4.01 2.97 -4.37
C LEU A 53 4.51 4.31 -3.85
N GLY A 54 4.85 5.24 -4.74
CA GLY A 54 5.28 6.58 -4.36
C GLY A 54 4.18 7.34 -3.64
N SER A 55 2.95 7.26 -4.14
CA SER A 55 1.79 7.90 -3.52
C SER A 55 1.51 7.31 -2.14
N ILE A 56 1.60 5.99 -2.01
CA ILE A 56 1.43 5.30 -0.73
C ILE A 56 2.50 5.76 0.25
N ALA A 57 3.77 5.75 -0.16
CA ALA A 57 4.87 6.14 0.71
C ALA A 57 4.73 7.58 1.17
N PHE A 58 4.37 8.50 0.28
CA PHE A 58 4.18 9.91 0.60
C PHE A 58 3.04 10.09 1.60
N SER A 59 1.91 9.40 1.38
CA SER A 59 0.76 9.49 2.25
C SER A 59 1.03 8.88 3.63
N GLU A 60 1.75 7.77 3.67
CA GLU A 60 2.12 7.15 4.94
C GLU A 60 3.10 8.02 5.73
N LEU A 61 3.97 8.73 5.03
CA LEU A 61 4.85 9.70 5.67
C LEU A 61 4.04 10.78 6.38
N GLY A 62 2.99 11.29 5.72
CA GLY A 62 2.08 12.26 6.32
C GLY A 62 1.33 11.70 7.51
N LEU A 63 0.85 10.46 7.41
CA LEU A 63 0.18 9.80 8.53
C LEU A 63 1.13 9.59 9.70
N SER A 64 2.37 9.20 9.44
CA SER A 64 3.37 9.03 10.48
C SER A 64 3.63 10.34 11.21
N ALA A 65 3.72 11.46 10.48
CA ALA A 65 3.94 12.76 11.08
C ALA A 65 2.75 13.20 11.96
N ALA A 66 1.53 12.86 11.53
CA ALA A 66 0.32 13.21 12.26
C ALA A 66 0.05 12.29 13.46
N ASN A 67 0.64 11.11 13.48
CA ASN A 67 0.39 10.09 14.50
C ASN A 67 1.71 9.61 15.11
N PRO A 68 2.31 10.41 16.01
CA PRO A 68 3.57 10.00 16.65
C PRO A 68 3.43 8.74 17.48
N ASP A 69 2.23 8.46 17.98
CA ASP A 69 1.92 7.22 18.68
C ASP A 69 1.19 6.27 17.77
N ILE A 70 1.57 5.00 17.82
CA ILE A 70 0.93 3.98 16.98
C ILE A 70 -0.31 3.48 17.69
N THR A 71 -1.47 3.93 17.25
CA THR A 71 -2.76 3.52 17.77
C THR A 71 -3.43 2.56 16.80
N MET A 72 -4.48 1.88 17.28
CA MET A 72 -5.27 1.00 16.39
C MET A 72 -5.87 1.80 15.23
N THR A 73 -6.37 3.01 15.52
CA THR A 73 -6.92 3.89 14.47
C THR A 73 -5.86 4.23 13.43
N ALA A 74 -4.63 4.53 13.87
CA ALA A 74 -3.54 4.84 12.95
C ALA A 74 -3.19 3.63 12.08
N ILE A 75 -3.16 2.44 12.66
CA ILE A 75 -2.88 1.21 11.91
C ILE A 75 -3.94 0.98 10.84
N ILE A 76 -5.21 1.07 11.21
CA ILE A 76 -6.32 0.87 10.27
C ILE A 76 -6.26 1.92 9.16
N SER A 77 -5.98 3.17 9.50
CA SER A 77 -5.86 4.24 8.51
C SER A 77 -4.72 3.98 7.53
N ALA A 78 -3.57 3.54 8.03
CA ALA A 78 -2.40 3.29 7.19
C ALA A 78 -2.65 2.16 6.20
N VAL A 79 -3.25 1.07 6.64
CA VAL A 79 -3.58 -0.06 5.76
C VAL A 79 -4.65 0.36 4.74
N THR A 80 -5.66 1.09 5.19
CA THR A 80 -6.75 1.55 4.32
C THR A 80 -6.22 2.47 3.22
N VAL A 81 -5.34 3.40 3.57
CA VAL A 81 -4.73 4.32 2.60
C VAL A 81 -3.97 3.54 1.53
N GLY A 82 -3.19 2.55 1.93
CA GLY A 82 -2.46 1.73 0.97
C GLY A 82 -3.38 0.98 0.02
N TYR A 83 -4.43 0.38 0.55
CA TYR A 83 -5.44 -0.31 -0.25
C TYR A 83 -6.10 0.65 -1.24
N MET A 84 -6.52 1.83 -0.76
CA MET A 84 -7.25 2.78 -1.59
C MET A 84 -6.40 3.36 -2.70
N PHE A 85 -5.13 3.69 -2.42
CA PHE A 85 -4.24 4.21 -3.46
C PHE A 85 -3.96 3.15 -4.50
N ASP A 86 -3.68 1.91 -4.09
CA ASP A 86 -3.45 0.84 -5.05
C ASP A 86 -4.70 0.59 -5.89
N SER A 87 -5.86 0.57 -5.26
CA SER A 87 -7.14 0.37 -5.95
C SER A 87 -7.45 1.48 -6.93
N SER A 88 -7.08 2.73 -6.60
CA SER A 88 -7.38 3.87 -7.45
C SER A 88 -6.40 4.04 -8.60
N ILE A 89 -5.12 3.75 -8.36
CA ILE A 89 -4.04 4.01 -9.32
C ILE A 89 -3.73 2.75 -10.12
N ASN A 90 -3.55 1.63 -9.43
CA ASN A 90 -3.15 0.38 -10.07
C ASN A 90 -4.38 -0.44 -10.46
N LYS A 91 -5.13 0.10 -11.41
CA LYS A 91 -6.30 -0.58 -11.96
C LYS A 91 -5.85 -1.48 -13.09
N ALA A 92 -5.16 -2.55 -12.75
CA ALA A 92 -4.69 -3.48 -13.76
C ALA A 92 -5.89 -3.93 -14.62
N PRO A 93 -5.78 -3.85 -15.95
CA PRO A 93 -6.84 -4.37 -16.80
C PRO A 93 -6.92 -5.87 -16.60
N ASP A 94 -8.07 -6.32 -16.20
CA ASP A 94 -8.24 -7.73 -15.88
C ASP A 94 -8.71 -8.48 -17.09
N ALA A 95 -8.24 -9.66 -17.16
CA ALA A 95 -8.68 -10.56 -18.23
C ALA A 95 -10.13 -10.96 -18.03
#